data_65de5f0c844a41a565e9af6e696463a5
#
_entry.id   65de5f0c844a41a565e9af6e696463a5
#
_cell.length_a   1.000
_cell.length_b   1.000
_cell.length_c   1.000
_cell.angle_alpha   90.00
_cell.angle_beta   90.00
_cell.angle_gamma   90.00
#
_symmetry.space_group_name_H-M   'P 1'
#
loop_
_entity.id
_entity.type
_entity.pdbx_description
1 polymer ?
#
loop_
_entity_poly.entity_id
_entity_poly.type
_entity_poly.pdbx_seq_one_letter_code
_entity_poly.pdbx_strand_id
1 'polypeptide(L)'
;ETAAPKKLDPVLLGLGQKMFFDKSLSFNKTQSCATCHMPDAAFADLRDNDIGKMVSQGDDPTKFGNRNSPTALYAKFSPDFHFDEKLQDYVGGQFWDGRAKDLAEQAGGPPVNPVEMGMPDKAAVAKRITENPAYEKFINKNFGNEILKDENQVYALMEKALAEFQHLDLFAQFSSKYDKSLVGEYQLTEQEALGKALFFDQEKTNCSSCHQLQAKDHKEETFTNYRYFNLGVPKNKALLAHNQLGEDWVDNGLLDNPMVKGDERQKGKFKVPTLRNVAVTAPYMHNGVFKELR
;
A
#
# COMPACT_ATOMS: atom_id res chain seq x y z
N GLU A 1 5.83 20.30 -14.43
CA GLU A 1 6.05 19.46 -15.61
C GLU A 1 5.56 18.07 -15.28
N THR A 2 4.53 17.59 -15.96
CA THR A 2 4.09 16.20 -15.87
C THR A 2 5.17 15.34 -16.49
N ALA A 3 5.81 14.49 -15.68
CA ALA A 3 6.76 13.51 -16.21
C ALA A 3 6.08 12.69 -17.32
N ALA A 4 6.82 12.43 -18.41
CA ALA A 4 6.32 11.57 -19.48
C ALA A 4 5.90 10.21 -18.90
N PRO A 5 4.81 9.60 -19.41
CA PRO A 5 4.35 8.31 -18.90
C PRO A 5 5.49 7.29 -18.95
N LYS A 6 5.74 6.62 -17.82
CA LYS A 6 6.77 5.57 -17.72
C LYS A 6 6.46 4.46 -18.72
N LYS A 7 7.40 4.18 -19.62
CA LYS A 7 7.27 3.01 -20.50
C LYS A 7 7.50 1.75 -19.69
N LEU A 8 6.48 0.93 -19.55
CA LEU A 8 6.55 -0.32 -18.80
C LEU A 8 7.37 -1.38 -19.54
N ASP A 9 8.14 -2.15 -18.77
CA ASP A 9 8.85 -3.32 -19.31
C ASP A 9 7.89 -4.52 -19.35
N PRO A 10 7.49 -5.02 -20.53
CA PRO A 10 6.52 -6.11 -20.65
C PRO A 10 7.03 -7.43 -20.05
N VAL A 11 8.35 -7.61 -19.95
CA VAL A 11 8.95 -8.82 -19.37
C VAL A 11 8.82 -8.79 -17.84
N LEU A 12 9.22 -7.67 -17.22
CA LEU A 12 9.05 -7.47 -15.78
C LEU A 12 7.57 -7.51 -15.38
N LEU A 13 6.72 -6.85 -16.15
CA LEU A 13 5.28 -6.83 -15.94
C LEU A 13 4.68 -8.25 -15.92
N GLY A 14 5.02 -9.08 -16.92
CA GLY A 14 4.54 -10.46 -16.99
C GLY A 14 5.04 -11.34 -15.84
N LEU A 15 6.27 -11.11 -15.38
CA LEU A 15 6.82 -11.78 -14.21
C LEU A 15 6.12 -11.32 -12.93
N GLY A 16 5.96 -10.01 -12.75
CA GLY A 16 5.29 -9.43 -11.59
C GLY A 16 3.84 -9.86 -11.46
N GLN A 17 3.10 -9.92 -12.57
CA GLN A 17 1.74 -10.43 -12.59
C GLN A 17 1.68 -11.87 -12.07
N LYS A 18 2.56 -12.75 -12.52
CA LYS A 18 2.60 -14.14 -12.05
C LYS A 18 2.90 -14.20 -10.56
N MET A 19 3.91 -13.47 -10.10
CA MET A 19 4.33 -13.47 -8.70
C MET A 19 3.28 -12.85 -7.76
N PHE A 20 2.54 -11.84 -8.20
CA PHE A 20 1.49 -11.21 -7.41
C PHE A 20 0.38 -12.17 -7.00
N PHE A 21 0.10 -13.18 -7.81
CA PHE A 21 -0.92 -14.21 -7.56
C PHE A 21 -0.35 -15.54 -7.06
N ASP A 22 0.97 -15.67 -6.93
CA ASP A 22 1.61 -16.94 -6.60
C ASP A 22 1.71 -17.17 -5.09
N LYS A 23 0.89 -18.09 -4.61
CA LYS A 23 0.89 -18.52 -3.21
C LYS A 23 2.14 -19.32 -2.81
N SER A 24 2.88 -19.86 -3.76
CA SER A 24 4.11 -20.63 -3.46
C SER A 24 5.20 -19.78 -2.82
N LEU A 25 5.09 -18.44 -2.89
CA LEU A 25 6.02 -17.49 -2.30
C LEU A 25 5.77 -17.25 -0.80
N SER A 26 4.73 -17.82 -0.20
CA SER A 26 4.54 -17.81 1.26
C SER A 26 4.97 -19.13 1.91
N PHE A 27 5.23 -19.12 3.21
CA PHE A 27 5.82 -20.27 3.92
C PHE A 27 4.96 -21.54 3.78
N ASN A 28 3.68 -21.47 4.14
CA ASN A 28 2.71 -22.55 4.03
C ASN A 28 2.06 -22.65 2.63
N LYS A 29 2.43 -21.78 1.69
CA LYS A 29 1.86 -21.69 0.33
C LYS A 29 0.35 -21.38 0.33
N THR A 30 -0.12 -20.61 1.30
CA THR A 30 -1.52 -20.25 1.44
C THR A 30 -1.82 -18.83 0.99
N GLN A 31 -0.80 -17.94 0.94
CA GLN A 31 -0.94 -16.53 0.63
C GLN A 31 -0.07 -16.05 -0.51
N SER A 32 -0.57 -15.04 -1.21
CA SER A 32 0.11 -14.24 -2.21
C SER A 32 -0.20 -12.76 -1.98
N CYS A 33 0.39 -11.85 -2.74
CA CYS A 33 0.01 -10.42 -2.68
C CYS A 33 -1.50 -10.25 -2.90
N ALA A 34 -2.08 -10.95 -3.88
CA ALA A 34 -3.52 -10.93 -4.18
C ALA A 34 -4.40 -11.48 -3.06
N THR A 35 -3.85 -12.16 -2.07
CA THR A 35 -4.62 -12.64 -0.92
C THR A 35 -5.05 -11.49 0.00
N CYS A 36 -4.14 -10.52 0.26
CA CYS A 36 -4.42 -9.33 1.07
C CYS A 36 -4.75 -8.10 0.21
N HIS A 37 -4.45 -8.14 -1.09
CA HIS A 37 -4.78 -7.12 -2.06
C HIS A 37 -5.68 -7.71 -3.15
N MET A 38 -6.95 -7.97 -2.78
CA MET A 38 -7.93 -8.68 -3.61
C MET A 38 -8.39 -7.80 -4.79
N PRO A 39 -8.24 -8.23 -6.04
CA PRO A 39 -8.63 -7.42 -7.21
C PRO A 39 -10.11 -7.03 -7.25
N ASP A 40 -10.99 -7.90 -6.77
CA ASP A 40 -12.43 -7.69 -6.69
C ASP A 40 -12.87 -6.88 -5.45
N ALA A 41 -11.92 -6.54 -4.57
CA ALA A 41 -12.12 -5.78 -3.35
C ALA A 41 -11.31 -4.46 -3.33
N ALA A 42 -11.22 -3.78 -4.47
CA ALA A 42 -10.41 -2.57 -4.64
C ALA A 42 -8.95 -2.75 -4.17
N PHE A 43 -8.36 -3.92 -4.38
CA PHE A 43 -7.02 -4.29 -3.93
C PHE A 43 -6.77 -4.03 -2.44
N ALA A 44 -7.79 -4.21 -1.60
CA ALA A 44 -7.73 -4.22 -0.15
C ALA A 44 -8.04 -5.64 0.39
N ASP A 45 -7.78 -5.88 1.68
CA ASP A 45 -8.13 -7.14 2.33
C ASP A 45 -9.52 -7.05 2.96
N LEU A 46 -10.51 -7.65 2.31
CA LEU A 46 -11.88 -7.73 2.81
C LEU A 46 -12.26 -9.13 3.31
N ARG A 47 -11.28 -10.03 3.50
CA ARG A 47 -11.54 -11.37 4.03
C ARG A 47 -12.05 -11.26 5.47
N ASP A 48 -13.09 -12.06 5.77
CA ASP A 48 -13.51 -12.23 7.16
C ASP A 48 -12.42 -12.92 7.96
N ASN A 49 -12.21 -12.45 9.17
CA ASN A 49 -11.30 -13.05 10.13
C ASN A 49 -11.81 -12.81 11.56
N ASP A 50 -11.17 -13.43 12.54
CA ASP A 50 -11.61 -13.44 13.94
C ASP A 50 -11.69 -12.05 14.61
N ILE A 51 -11.08 -11.03 13.97
CA ILE A 51 -11.05 -9.66 14.48
C ILE A 51 -11.76 -8.66 13.55
N GLY A 52 -12.69 -9.14 12.71
CA GLY A 52 -13.58 -8.27 11.92
C GLY A 52 -12.85 -7.44 10.88
N LYS A 53 -11.90 -8.03 10.17
CA LYS A 53 -11.15 -7.42 9.04
C LYS A 53 -10.26 -6.22 9.42
N MET A 54 -10.04 -5.95 10.71
CA MET A 54 -9.28 -4.79 11.16
C MET A 54 -7.86 -4.76 10.57
N VAL A 55 -7.24 -5.92 10.49
CA VAL A 55 -5.92 -6.17 9.91
C VAL A 55 -5.91 -7.51 9.19
N SER A 56 -4.93 -7.72 8.33
CA SER A 56 -4.78 -8.98 7.58
C SER A 56 -4.29 -10.11 8.49
N GLN A 57 -4.86 -11.30 8.26
CA GLN A 57 -4.36 -12.56 8.79
C GLN A 57 -3.21 -13.06 7.93
N GLY A 58 -2.14 -13.52 8.56
CA GLY A 58 -0.94 -14.02 7.91
C GLY A 58 -1.07 -15.44 7.33
N ASP A 59 0.01 -15.92 6.71
CA ASP A 59 0.15 -17.28 6.19
C ASP A 59 0.09 -18.35 7.32
N ASP A 60 0.59 -18.01 8.50
CA ASP A 60 0.24 -18.67 9.76
C ASP A 60 -1.10 -18.09 10.24
N PRO A 61 -2.17 -18.90 10.30
CA PRO A 61 -3.50 -18.41 10.66
C PRO A 61 -3.61 -17.87 12.10
N THR A 62 -2.61 -18.09 12.94
CA THR A 62 -2.55 -17.53 14.30
C THR A 62 -1.88 -16.14 14.33
N LYS A 63 -1.36 -15.66 13.21
CA LYS A 63 -0.62 -14.39 13.10
C LYS A 63 -1.44 -13.34 12.38
N PHE A 64 -1.42 -12.14 12.92
CA PHE A 64 -2.11 -10.98 12.38
C PHE A 64 -1.17 -9.76 12.35
N GLY A 65 -1.32 -8.92 11.34
CA GLY A 65 -0.65 -7.64 11.30
C GLY A 65 -1.08 -6.71 12.45
N ASN A 66 -0.31 -5.67 12.70
CA ASN A 66 -0.65 -4.63 13.68
C ASN A 66 -1.34 -3.42 13.04
N ARG A 67 -1.36 -3.37 11.72
CA ARG A 67 -1.93 -2.27 10.94
C ARG A 67 -2.85 -2.79 9.86
N ASN A 68 -3.87 -2.00 9.55
CA ASN A 68 -4.77 -2.25 8.43
C ASN A 68 -3.99 -2.30 7.11
N SER A 69 -4.34 -3.24 6.23
CA SER A 69 -3.76 -3.34 4.89
C SER A 69 -4.36 -2.26 4.00
N PRO A 70 -3.59 -1.25 3.57
CA PRO A 70 -4.11 -0.24 2.66
C PRO A 70 -4.35 -0.84 1.28
N THR A 71 -5.24 -0.21 0.51
CA THR A 71 -5.38 -0.58 -0.91
C THR A 71 -4.05 -0.45 -1.64
N ALA A 72 -3.76 -1.38 -2.57
CA ALA A 72 -2.63 -1.26 -3.49
C ALA A 72 -2.95 -0.31 -4.68
N LEU A 73 -4.23 0.11 -4.83
CA LEU A 73 -4.61 1.07 -5.86
C LEU A 73 -3.95 2.42 -5.60
N TYR A 74 -3.53 3.07 -6.68
CA TYR A 74 -2.91 4.40 -6.69
C TYR A 74 -1.57 4.51 -5.95
N ALA A 75 -1.02 3.41 -5.44
CA ALA A 75 0.26 3.41 -4.72
C ALA A 75 1.44 3.89 -5.58
N LYS A 76 1.37 3.70 -6.91
CA LYS A 76 2.38 4.17 -7.88
C LYS A 76 2.60 5.69 -7.90
N PHE A 77 1.66 6.48 -7.39
CA PHE A 77 1.76 7.94 -7.35
C PHE A 77 2.42 8.48 -6.09
N SER A 78 2.64 7.64 -5.08
CA SER A 78 3.42 8.06 -3.91
C SER A 78 4.85 8.36 -4.35
N PRO A 79 5.37 9.58 -4.11
CA PRO A 79 6.77 9.85 -4.38
C PRO A 79 7.67 9.00 -3.50
N ASP A 80 8.93 8.84 -3.87
CA ASP A 80 9.92 8.22 -3.01
C ASP A 80 9.95 8.89 -1.65
N PHE A 81 10.14 8.11 -0.59
CA PHE A 81 10.24 8.68 0.77
C PHE A 81 11.41 9.65 0.86
N HIS A 82 11.14 10.87 1.28
CA HIS A 82 12.15 11.91 1.48
C HIS A 82 11.68 12.97 2.47
N PHE A 83 12.64 13.76 2.97
CA PHE A 83 12.35 15.01 3.67
C PHE A 83 12.24 16.14 2.64
N ASP A 84 11.10 16.83 2.64
CA ASP A 84 10.88 17.99 1.76
C ASP A 84 11.29 19.27 2.48
N GLU A 85 12.34 19.92 2.01
CA GLU A 85 12.91 21.12 2.59
C GLU A 85 11.96 22.33 2.54
N LYS A 86 11.02 22.37 1.58
CA LYS A 86 10.05 23.46 1.49
C LYS A 86 8.92 23.29 2.48
N LEU A 87 8.47 22.06 2.65
CA LEU A 87 7.41 21.70 3.60
C LEU A 87 7.95 21.53 5.02
N GLN A 88 9.27 21.39 5.20
CA GLN A 88 9.92 21.03 6.46
C GLN A 88 9.28 19.79 7.11
N ASP A 89 8.96 18.79 6.28
CA ASP A 89 8.28 17.57 6.71
C ASP A 89 8.62 16.39 5.78
N TYR A 90 8.29 15.18 6.20
CA TYR A 90 8.48 13.96 5.39
C TYR A 90 7.30 13.75 4.45
N VAL A 91 7.58 13.21 3.26
CA VAL A 91 6.61 12.95 2.20
C VAL A 91 6.92 11.63 1.52
N GLY A 92 5.90 10.94 1.04
CA GLY A 92 6.03 9.79 0.15
C GLY A 92 6.31 8.46 0.84
N GLY A 93 6.97 7.56 0.13
CA GLY A 93 7.22 6.19 0.58
C GLY A 93 5.99 5.29 0.59
N GLN A 94 6.19 4.04 0.96
CA GLN A 94 5.14 3.03 1.07
C GLN A 94 4.97 2.60 2.54
N PHE A 95 3.89 1.85 2.83
CA PHE A 95 3.37 1.58 4.17
C PHE A 95 2.83 2.84 4.87
N TRP A 96 2.24 2.65 6.06
CA TRP A 96 1.70 3.73 6.87
C TRP A 96 2.75 4.67 7.46
N ASP A 97 3.99 4.21 7.57
CA ASP A 97 5.13 4.89 8.18
C ASP A 97 6.24 5.25 7.18
N GLY A 98 6.03 5.00 5.89
CA GLY A 98 7.00 5.34 4.85
C GLY A 98 8.30 4.53 4.88
N ARG A 99 8.38 3.45 5.67
CA ARG A 99 9.60 2.68 5.87
C ARG A 99 10.16 2.01 4.62
N ALA A 100 9.35 1.83 3.59
CA ALA A 100 9.83 1.47 2.26
C ALA A 100 9.85 2.71 1.37
N LYS A 101 10.97 2.96 0.73
CA LYS A 101 11.20 4.15 -0.07
C LYS A 101 10.24 4.22 -1.27
N ASP A 102 10.06 3.10 -1.95
CA ASP A 102 9.27 2.97 -3.17
C ASP A 102 8.52 1.63 -3.24
N LEU A 103 7.85 1.37 -4.37
CA LEU A 103 7.08 0.12 -4.58
C LEU A 103 7.96 -1.13 -4.64
N ALA A 104 9.21 -1.03 -5.11
CA ALA A 104 10.07 -2.19 -5.21
C ALA A 104 10.54 -2.61 -3.80
N GLU A 105 10.98 -1.66 -2.99
CA GLU A 105 11.36 -1.92 -1.61
C GLU A 105 10.15 -2.41 -0.78
N GLN A 106 8.96 -1.86 -1.02
CA GLN A 106 7.73 -2.33 -0.37
C GLN A 106 7.46 -3.80 -0.69
N ALA A 107 7.59 -4.19 -1.97
CA ALA A 107 7.31 -5.56 -2.42
C ALA A 107 8.23 -6.61 -1.78
N GLY A 108 9.41 -6.20 -1.31
CA GLY A 108 10.35 -7.05 -0.58
C GLY A 108 10.01 -7.24 0.90
N GLY A 109 9.07 -6.50 1.47
CA GLY A 109 8.71 -6.62 2.89
C GLY A 109 7.84 -7.84 3.21
N PRO A 110 6.63 -7.96 2.63
CA PRO A 110 5.64 -8.98 2.96
C PRO A 110 6.13 -10.43 2.88
N PRO A 111 6.94 -10.84 1.89
CA PRO A 111 7.39 -12.23 1.81
C PRO A 111 8.12 -12.73 3.06
N VAL A 112 8.93 -11.89 3.68
CA VAL A 112 9.74 -12.23 4.86
C VAL A 112 9.15 -11.73 6.18
N ASN A 113 7.98 -11.11 6.13
CA ASN A 113 7.31 -10.66 7.34
C ASN A 113 6.62 -11.85 8.04
N PRO A 114 6.95 -12.15 9.32
CA PRO A 114 6.40 -13.31 10.03
C PRO A 114 4.90 -13.25 10.29
N VAL A 115 4.27 -12.06 10.20
CA VAL A 115 2.82 -11.89 10.36
C VAL A 115 2.09 -11.71 9.03
N GLU A 116 2.80 -11.86 7.91
CA GLU A 116 2.26 -11.81 6.55
C GLU A 116 2.55 -13.13 5.82
N MET A 117 3.52 -13.19 4.91
CA MET A 117 3.82 -14.41 4.12
C MET A 117 4.79 -15.37 4.83
N GLY A 118 5.46 -14.97 5.90
CA GLY A 118 6.12 -15.83 6.87
C GLY A 118 7.39 -16.56 6.41
N MET A 119 7.97 -16.22 5.25
CA MET A 119 9.23 -16.83 4.83
C MET A 119 10.37 -16.43 5.78
N PRO A 120 11.31 -17.34 6.10
CA PRO A 120 12.34 -17.08 7.10
C PRO A 120 13.30 -15.98 6.71
N ASP A 121 13.62 -15.86 5.43
CA ASP A 121 14.56 -14.87 4.87
C ASP A 121 14.42 -14.73 3.36
N LYS A 122 15.15 -13.78 2.78
CA LYS A 122 15.19 -13.51 1.34
C LYS A 122 15.74 -14.70 0.53
N ALA A 123 16.71 -15.41 1.08
CA ALA A 123 17.32 -16.58 0.46
C ALA A 123 16.29 -17.70 0.24
N ALA A 124 15.45 -17.95 1.24
CA ALA A 124 14.38 -18.95 1.14
C ALA A 124 13.34 -18.56 0.09
N VAL A 125 13.01 -17.29 -0.07
CA VAL A 125 12.11 -16.82 -1.16
C VAL A 125 12.79 -16.99 -2.51
N ALA A 126 14.05 -16.56 -2.66
CA ALA A 126 14.81 -16.72 -3.89
C ALA A 126 14.91 -18.20 -4.31
N LYS A 127 15.13 -19.09 -3.33
CA LYS A 127 15.13 -20.55 -3.55
C LYS A 127 13.79 -21.04 -4.10
N ARG A 128 12.64 -20.58 -3.52
CA ARG A 128 11.30 -20.91 -4.07
C ARG A 128 11.14 -20.49 -5.52
N ILE A 129 11.71 -19.36 -5.91
CA ILE A 129 11.68 -18.86 -7.28
C ILE A 129 12.57 -19.72 -8.19
N THR A 130 13.82 -19.98 -7.79
CA THR A 130 14.78 -20.73 -8.61
C THR A 130 14.46 -22.22 -8.74
N GLU A 131 13.82 -22.83 -7.74
CA GLU A 131 13.37 -24.21 -7.78
C GLU A 131 12.06 -24.41 -8.56
N ASN A 132 11.36 -23.33 -8.92
CA ASN A 132 10.16 -23.40 -9.75
C ASN A 132 10.55 -23.41 -11.23
N PRO A 133 10.34 -24.53 -11.97
CA PRO A 133 10.79 -24.65 -13.36
C PRO A 133 10.21 -23.58 -14.30
N ALA A 134 9.02 -23.05 -13.97
CA ALA A 134 8.40 -22.01 -14.78
C ALA A 134 9.11 -20.65 -14.61
N TYR A 135 9.53 -20.31 -13.39
CA TYR A 135 10.32 -19.11 -13.12
C TYR A 135 11.74 -19.27 -13.61
N GLU A 136 12.40 -20.40 -13.31
CA GLU A 136 13.75 -20.69 -13.77
C GLU A 136 13.86 -20.51 -15.27
N LYS A 137 13.00 -21.18 -16.06
CA LYS A 137 12.94 -21.06 -17.52
C LYS A 137 12.69 -19.65 -17.99
N PHE A 138 11.76 -18.94 -17.34
CA PHE A 138 11.41 -17.57 -17.72
C PHE A 138 12.58 -16.60 -17.45
N ILE A 139 13.19 -16.68 -16.27
CA ILE A 139 14.30 -15.82 -15.86
C ILE A 139 15.53 -16.08 -16.73
N ASN A 140 15.89 -17.36 -16.95
CA ASN A 140 17.01 -17.73 -17.80
C ASN A 140 16.86 -17.18 -19.23
N LYS A 141 15.66 -17.29 -19.80
CA LYS A 141 15.37 -16.81 -21.17
C LYS A 141 15.50 -15.29 -21.31
N ASN A 142 15.06 -14.52 -20.30
CA ASN A 142 14.89 -13.07 -20.44
C ASN A 142 15.99 -12.27 -19.75
N PHE A 143 16.62 -12.80 -18.71
CA PHE A 143 17.62 -12.11 -17.89
C PHE A 143 18.98 -12.85 -17.82
N GLY A 144 19.04 -14.06 -18.36
CA GLY A 144 20.23 -14.91 -18.33
C GLY A 144 20.34 -15.76 -17.07
N ASN A 145 21.17 -16.83 -17.17
CA ASN A 145 21.32 -17.84 -16.11
C ASN A 145 22.13 -17.34 -14.89
N GLU A 146 22.94 -16.30 -15.05
CA GLU A 146 23.82 -15.81 -13.97
C GLU A 146 23.02 -15.22 -12.80
N ILE A 147 21.90 -14.57 -13.08
CA ILE A 147 21.03 -14.02 -12.04
C ILE A 147 20.46 -15.10 -11.10
N LEU A 148 20.23 -16.31 -11.62
CA LEU A 148 19.70 -17.43 -10.84
C LEU A 148 20.68 -17.99 -9.81
N LYS A 149 21.96 -17.64 -9.92
CA LYS A 149 23.04 -18.07 -9.00
C LYS A 149 23.21 -17.15 -7.79
N ASP A 150 22.56 -16.00 -7.81
CA ASP A 150 22.65 -14.98 -6.75
C ASP A 150 21.26 -14.70 -6.17
N GLU A 151 21.01 -15.18 -4.97
CA GLU A 151 19.73 -15.02 -4.26
C GLU A 151 19.33 -13.56 -4.05
N ASN A 152 20.28 -12.65 -3.88
CA ASN A 152 19.99 -11.22 -3.77
C ASN A 152 19.51 -10.64 -5.10
N GLN A 153 20.11 -11.07 -6.22
CA GLN A 153 19.67 -10.63 -7.55
C GLN A 153 18.28 -11.21 -7.90
N VAL A 154 18.00 -12.46 -7.55
CA VAL A 154 16.68 -13.08 -7.73
C VAL A 154 15.63 -12.34 -6.93
N TYR A 155 15.93 -12.02 -5.65
CA TYR A 155 15.01 -11.27 -4.80
C TYR A 155 14.76 -9.86 -5.33
N ALA A 156 15.80 -9.14 -5.71
CA ALA A 156 15.69 -7.81 -6.30
C ALA A 156 14.93 -7.82 -7.65
N LEU A 157 15.04 -8.90 -8.42
CA LEU A 157 14.23 -9.08 -9.64
C LEU A 157 12.74 -9.24 -9.32
N MET A 158 12.40 -10.01 -8.28
CA MET A 158 11.02 -10.13 -7.77
C MET A 158 10.47 -8.77 -7.34
N GLU A 159 11.22 -8.01 -6.53
CA GLU A 159 10.84 -6.67 -6.07
C GLU A 159 10.53 -5.75 -7.26
N LYS A 160 11.41 -5.68 -8.24
CA LYS A 160 11.23 -4.88 -9.45
C LYS A 160 10.04 -5.33 -10.29
N ALA A 161 9.86 -6.64 -10.46
CA ALA A 161 8.76 -7.19 -11.25
C ALA A 161 7.40 -6.89 -10.60
N LEU A 162 7.28 -7.04 -9.27
CA LEU A 162 6.06 -6.72 -8.53
C LEU A 162 5.75 -5.22 -8.57
N ALA A 163 6.77 -4.37 -8.48
CA ALA A 163 6.60 -2.92 -8.64
C ALA A 163 6.14 -2.56 -10.06
N GLU A 164 6.73 -3.18 -11.09
CA GLU A 164 6.36 -2.93 -12.49
C GLU A 164 4.90 -3.32 -12.77
N PHE A 165 4.43 -4.43 -12.22
CA PHE A 165 3.03 -4.86 -12.32
C PHE A 165 2.07 -3.82 -11.71
N GLN A 166 2.42 -3.23 -10.56
CA GLN A 166 1.60 -2.21 -9.90
C GLN A 166 1.59 -0.85 -10.63
N HIS A 167 2.43 -0.66 -11.64
CA HIS A 167 2.37 0.52 -12.52
C HIS A 167 1.29 0.43 -13.62
N LEU A 168 0.65 -0.73 -13.82
CA LEU A 168 -0.46 -0.85 -14.76
C LEU A 168 -1.62 0.10 -14.42
N ASP A 169 -2.34 0.53 -15.46
CA ASP A 169 -3.55 1.36 -15.31
C ASP A 169 -4.68 0.64 -14.55
N LEU A 170 -4.61 -0.69 -14.48
CA LEU A 170 -5.47 -1.50 -13.60
C LEU A 170 -5.44 -1.02 -12.15
N PHE A 171 -4.28 -0.56 -11.68
CA PHE A 171 -4.10 -0.04 -10.31
C PHE A 171 -4.43 1.44 -10.16
N ALA A 172 -4.88 2.13 -11.21
CA ALA A 172 -5.11 3.56 -11.16
C ALA A 172 -6.19 4.01 -12.16
N GLN A 173 -7.39 3.48 -12.00
CA GLN A 173 -8.53 3.81 -12.85
C GLN A 173 -9.22 5.07 -12.34
N PHE A 174 -9.03 6.20 -13.02
CA PHE A 174 -9.70 7.47 -12.73
C PHE A 174 -11.07 7.52 -13.43
N SER A 175 -12.03 6.70 -12.95
CA SER A 175 -13.33 6.48 -13.58
C SER A 175 -14.51 6.61 -12.61
N SER A 176 -14.29 7.22 -11.44
CA SER A 176 -15.34 7.45 -10.45
C SER A 176 -16.37 8.48 -10.94
N LYS A 177 -17.50 8.60 -10.24
CA LYS A 177 -18.49 9.67 -10.48
C LYS A 177 -17.84 11.06 -10.44
N TYR A 178 -16.89 11.25 -9.51
CA TYR A 178 -16.12 12.49 -9.43
C TYR A 178 -15.36 12.77 -10.73
N ASP A 179 -14.56 11.80 -11.22
CA ASP A 179 -13.80 11.96 -12.46
C ASP A 179 -14.70 12.25 -13.65
N LYS A 180 -15.78 11.50 -13.80
CA LYS A 180 -16.79 11.70 -14.84
C LYS A 180 -17.46 13.07 -14.76
N SER A 181 -17.64 13.60 -13.53
CA SER A 181 -18.21 14.94 -13.36
C SER A 181 -17.29 16.06 -13.85
N LEU A 182 -15.96 15.85 -13.82
CA LEU A 182 -14.99 16.83 -14.30
C LEU A 182 -14.99 16.99 -15.83
N VAL A 183 -15.43 15.96 -16.55
CA VAL A 183 -15.49 15.94 -18.03
C VAL A 183 -16.91 15.98 -18.57
N GLY A 184 -17.92 16.19 -17.71
CA GLY A 184 -19.32 16.35 -18.13
C GLY A 184 -20.04 15.03 -18.43
N GLU A 185 -19.44 13.87 -18.14
CA GLU A 185 -20.04 12.53 -18.33
C GLU A 185 -20.96 12.10 -17.19
N TYR A 186 -20.96 12.81 -16.07
CA TYR A 186 -21.85 12.56 -14.94
C TYR A 186 -22.25 13.86 -14.26
N GLN A 187 -23.53 14.03 -14.02
CA GLN A 187 -24.06 15.15 -13.25
C GLN A 187 -24.18 14.73 -11.79
N LEU A 188 -23.45 15.39 -10.91
CA LEU A 188 -23.53 15.17 -9.46
C LEU A 188 -24.95 15.48 -8.98
N THR A 189 -25.49 14.65 -8.09
CA THR A 189 -26.70 14.97 -7.34
C THR A 189 -26.45 16.18 -6.43
N GLU A 190 -27.51 16.82 -5.91
CA GLU A 190 -27.40 17.94 -5.00
C GLU A 190 -26.56 17.59 -3.76
N GLN A 191 -26.73 16.37 -3.21
CA GLN A 191 -25.97 15.89 -2.06
C GLN A 191 -24.50 15.67 -2.41
N GLU A 192 -24.19 15.08 -3.57
CA GLU A 192 -22.81 14.88 -4.03
C GLU A 192 -22.12 16.23 -4.32
N ALA A 193 -22.85 17.19 -4.91
CA ALA A 193 -22.34 18.52 -5.18
C ALA A 193 -22.04 19.28 -3.87
N LEU A 194 -22.94 19.19 -2.89
CA LEU A 194 -22.72 19.75 -1.55
C LEU A 194 -21.51 19.10 -0.87
N GLY A 195 -21.40 17.76 -0.93
CA GLY A 195 -20.24 17.02 -0.39
C GLY A 195 -18.93 17.44 -1.03
N LYS A 196 -18.90 17.61 -2.35
CA LYS A 196 -17.76 18.13 -3.10
C LYS A 196 -17.39 19.55 -2.64
N ALA A 197 -18.39 20.44 -2.54
CA ALA A 197 -18.14 21.81 -2.10
C ALA A 197 -17.58 21.86 -0.66
N LEU A 198 -18.13 21.08 0.25
CA LEU A 198 -17.63 20.99 1.63
C LEU A 198 -16.21 20.40 1.68
N PHE A 199 -15.91 19.36 0.90
CA PHE A 199 -14.60 18.73 0.88
C PHE A 199 -13.47 19.71 0.55
N PHE A 200 -13.70 20.64 -0.38
CA PHE A 200 -12.74 21.66 -0.79
C PHE A 200 -12.84 22.98 -0.01
N ASP A 201 -13.81 23.11 0.89
CA ASP A 201 -13.99 24.29 1.71
C ASP A 201 -12.99 24.30 2.89
N GLN A 202 -11.95 25.10 2.76
CA GLN A 202 -10.87 25.17 3.76
C GLN A 202 -11.31 25.84 5.08
N GLU A 203 -12.36 26.64 5.06
CA GLU A 203 -12.87 27.34 6.24
C GLU A 203 -13.80 26.47 7.09
N LYS A 204 -14.52 25.52 6.45
CA LYS A 204 -15.49 24.67 7.14
C LYS A 204 -14.95 23.29 7.51
N THR A 205 -14.53 22.50 6.52
CA THR A 205 -14.18 21.10 6.75
C THR A 205 -12.70 20.82 6.56
N ASN A 206 -12.05 21.57 5.70
CA ASN A 206 -10.60 21.54 5.44
C ASN A 206 -10.07 20.14 5.02
N CYS A 207 -10.90 19.27 4.45
CA CYS A 207 -10.50 17.91 4.07
C CYS A 207 -9.38 17.92 3.01
N SER A 208 -9.50 18.84 2.05
CA SER A 208 -8.55 18.96 0.94
C SER A 208 -7.13 19.39 1.37
N SER A 209 -6.94 19.95 2.57
CA SER A 209 -5.60 20.30 3.04
C SER A 209 -4.67 19.08 3.19
N CYS A 210 -5.25 17.92 3.47
CA CYS A 210 -4.52 16.64 3.56
C CYS A 210 -4.84 15.72 2.37
N HIS A 211 -6.10 15.69 1.93
CA HIS A 211 -6.59 14.77 0.91
C HIS A 211 -6.69 15.40 -0.48
N GLN A 212 -5.66 16.11 -0.89
CA GLN A 212 -5.51 16.68 -2.22
C GLN A 212 -4.02 16.77 -2.61
N LEU A 213 -3.70 16.44 -3.86
CA LEU A 213 -2.35 16.55 -4.41
C LEU A 213 -2.08 17.91 -5.08
N GLN A 214 -3.05 18.80 -5.14
CA GLN A 214 -2.97 20.11 -5.82
C GLN A 214 -2.83 20.01 -7.35
N ALA A 215 -3.46 19.05 -7.97
CA ALA A 215 -3.58 19.02 -9.43
C ALA A 215 -4.33 20.26 -9.93
N LYS A 216 -3.77 20.98 -10.91
CA LYS A 216 -4.31 22.26 -11.41
C LYS A 216 -5.74 22.16 -11.94
N ASP A 217 -6.12 21.02 -12.49
CA ASP A 217 -7.42 20.77 -13.10
C ASP A 217 -8.24 19.71 -12.37
N HIS A 218 -7.75 19.24 -11.21
CA HIS A 218 -8.33 18.16 -10.40
C HIS A 218 -8.47 16.81 -11.13
N LYS A 219 -7.92 16.68 -12.33
CA LYS A 219 -7.87 15.40 -13.04
C LYS A 219 -6.84 14.48 -12.39
N GLU A 220 -7.15 13.20 -12.41
CA GLU A 220 -6.29 12.17 -11.82
C GLU A 220 -5.90 12.46 -10.35
N GLU A 221 -6.81 13.12 -9.60
CA GLU A 221 -6.59 13.44 -8.20
C GLU A 221 -6.55 12.14 -7.37
N THR A 222 -5.47 11.94 -6.61
CA THR A 222 -5.29 10.77 -5.74
C THR A 222 -5.91 10.93 -4.37
N PHE A 223 -6.39 12.11 -4.03
CA PHE A 223 -6.98 12.45 -2.74
C PHE A 223 -6.06 12.14 -1.55
N THR A 224 -4.78 12.47 -1.71
CA THR A 224 -3.75 12.43 -0.66
C THR A 224 -2.60 13.38 -1.03
N ASN A 225 -2.00 14.00 -0.02
CA ASN A 225 -0.78 14.79 -0.19
C ASN A 225 0.50 13.99 0.16
N TYR A 226 0.35 12.69 0.48
CA TYR A 226 1.43 11.77 0.88
C TYR A 226 2.25 12.23 2.09
N ARG A 227 1.78 13.19 2.86
CA ARG A 227 2.39 13.67 4.11
C ARG A 227 1.94 12.83 5.31
N TYR A 228 2.51 13.12 6.46
CA TYR A 228 2.30 12.36 7.69
C TYR A 228 1.70 13.22 8.79
N PHE A 229 0.62 12.75 9.43
CA PHE A 229 -0.07 13.46 10.50
C PHE A 229 -0.42 12.54 11.66
N ASN A 230 -0.39 13.11 12.87
CA ASN A 230 -0.93 12.47 14.07
C ASN A 230 -2.32 13.07 14.34
N LEU A 231 -3.35 12.26 14.08
CA LEU A 231 -4.76 12.66 14.25
C LEU A 231 -5.34 12.25 15.59
N GLY A 232 -4.53 11.70 16.51
CA GLY A 232 -5.03 11.20 17.79
C GLY A 232 -5.99 10.02 17.64
N VAL A 233 -5.79 9.17 16.61
CA VAL A 233 -6.61 7.97 16.41
C VAL A 233 -6.54 7.09 17.65
N PRO A 234 -7.69 6.65 18.22
CA PRO A 234 -7.70 5.86 19.45
C PRO A 234 -7.05 4.48 19.22
N LYS A 235 -6.49 3.93 20.30
CA LYS A 235 -5.99 2.55 20.29
C LYS A 235 -7.12 1.57 19.97
N ASN A 236 -6.86 0.62 19.10
CA ASN A 236 -7.78 -0.47 18.84
C ASN A 236 -7.59 -1.57 19.89
N LYS A 237 -8.36 -1.50 20.99
CA LYS A 237 -8.23 -2.43 22.11
C LYS A 237 -8.46 -3.89 21.71
N ALA A 238 -9.36 -4.16 20.76
CA ALA A 238 -9.61 -5.53 20.28
C ALA A 238 -8.38 -6.10 19.56
N LEU A 239 -7.71 -5.29 18.74
CA LEU A 239 -6.47 -5.66 18.07
C LEU A 239 -5.33 -5.89 19.08
N LEU A 240 -5.17 -4.98 20.05
CA LEU A 240 -4.14 -5.12 21.08
C LEU A 240 -4.31 -6.41 21.91
N ALA A 241 -5.54 -6.70 22.31
CA ALA A 241 -5.86 -7.93 23.07
C ALA A 241 -5.61 -9.18 22.22
N HIS A 242 -6.04 -9.19 20.97
CA HIS A 242 -5.84 -10.33 20.06
C HIS A 242 -4.36 -10.62 19.81
N ASN A 243 -3.58 -9.58 19.52
CA ASN A 243 -2.15 -9.71 19.24
C ASN A 243 -1.28 -9.76 20.52
N GLN A 244 -1.88 -9.75 21.70
CA GLN A 244 -1.20 -9.82 23.00
C GLN A 244 -0.14 -8.72 23.19
N LEU A 245 -0.40 -7.52 22.67
CA LEU A 245 0.54 -6.41 22.69
C LEU A 245 0.57 -5.62 24.02
N GLY A 246 -0.38 -5.88 24.91
CA GLY A 246 -0.51 -5.11 26.14
C GLY A 246 -1.16 -3.73 25.95
N GLU A 247 -1.73 -3.19 27.04
CA GLU A 247 -2.45 -1.91 26.98
C GLU A 247 -1.53 -0.70 26.74
N ASP A 248 -0.27 -0.79 27.19
CA ASP A 248 0.72 0.29 27.07
C ASP A 248 1.38 0.36 25.69
N TRP A 249 1.17 -0.66 24.84
CA TRP A 249 1.75 -0.66 23.51
C TRP A 249 1.28 0.55 22.69
N VAL A 250 2.22 1.19 21.99
CA VAL A 250 1.98 2.36 21.16
C VAL A 250 2.59 2.13 19.79
N ASP A 251 1.83 2.35 18.74
CA ASP A 251 2.36 2.45 17.39
C ASP A 251 2.99 3.84 17.21
N ASN A 252 4.30 3.91 17.08
CA ASN A 252 5.01 5.17 16.94
C ASN A 252 4.90 5.76 15.51
N GLY A 253 4.32 5.03 14.55
CA GLY A 253 4.12 5.51 13.19
C GLY A 253 5.43 5.88 12.51
N LEU A 254 5.51 7.10 11.99
CA LEU A 254 6.67 7.61 11.25
C LEU A 254 7.98 7.59 12.07
N LEU A 255 7.92 7.69 13.39
CA LEU A 255 9.11 7.63 14.24
C LEU A 255 9.82 6.26 14.16
N ASP A 256 9.09 5.18 13.86
CA ASP A 256 9.68 3.85 13.68
C ASP A 256 10.38 3.67 12.32
N ASN A 257 10.26 4.65 11.41
CA ASN A 257 10.98 4.62 10.14
C ASN A 257 12.49 4.80 10.35
N PRO A 258 13.33 3.85 9.91
CA PRO A 258 14.77 3.92 10.10
C PRO A 258 15.45 5.20 9.56
N MET A 259 14.83 5.85 8.57
CA MET A 259 15.34 7.11 7.98
C MET A 259 15.02 8.35 8.81
N VAL A 260 14.11 8.25 9.78
CA VAL A 260 13.60 9.40 10.55
C VAL A 260 14.31 9.56 11.91
N LYS A 261 15.10 8.62 12.30
CA LYS A 261 15.83 8.42 13.58
C LYS A 261 15.86 9.62 14.53
N GLY A 262 15.21 9.46 15.69
CA GLY A 262 15.37 10.36 16.84
C GLY A 262 14.61 11.68 16.77
N ASP A 263 13.79 11.89 15.75
CA ASP A 263 12.89 13.05 15.72
C ASP A 263 11.55 12.73 16.40
N GLU A 264 11.48 12.93 17.71
CA GLU A 264 10.27 12.69 18.53
C GLU A 264 9.02 13.43 18.03
N ARG A 265 9.18 14.50 17.23
CA ARG A 265 8.05 15.21 16.61
C ARG A 265 7.28 14.36 15.62
N GLN A 266 7.86 13.25 15.14
CA GLN A 266 7.26 12.33 14.18
C GLN A 266 6.46 11.19 14.83
N LYS A 267 6.46 11.14 16.16
CA LYS A 267 5.77 10.08 16.91
C LYS A 267 4.26 10.07 16.64
N GLY A 268 3.76 8.88 16.30
CA GLY A 268 2.33 8.64 16.05
C GLY A 268 1.79 9.31 14.78
N LYS A 269 2.66 9.78 13.89
CA LYS A 269 2.25 10.26 12.56
C LYS A 269 2.13 9.09 11.59
N PHE A 270 1.08 9.12 10.77
CA PHE A 270 0.82 8.15 9.73
C PHE A 270 0.59 8.85 8.39
N LYS A 271 0.98 8.19 7.30
CA LYS A 271 0.80 8.73 5.95
C LYS A 271 -0.68 8.91 5.63
N VAL A 272 -1.02 10.04 5.03
CA VAL A 272 -2.36 10.30 4.53
C VAL A 272 -2.68 9.29 3.42
N PRO A 273 -3.70 8.42 3.60
CA PRO A 273 -4.09 7.46 2.58
C PRO A 273 -4.87 8.13 1.45
N THR A 274 -4.89 7.50 0.28
CA THR A 274 -5.85 7.86 -0.76
C THR A 274 -7.29 7.69 -0.24
N LEU A 275 -8.20 8.57 -0.65
CA LEU A 275 -9.64 8.37 -0.45
C LEU A 275 -10.33 7.68 -1.63
N ARG A 276 -9.57 7.30 -2.64
CA ARG A 276 -10.11 6.53 -3.75
C ARG A 276 -10.63 5.18 -3.27
N ASN A 277 -11.84 4.81 -3.69
CA ASN A 277 -12.54 3.60 -3.26
C ASN A 277 -12.82 3.50 -1.75
N VAL A 278 -12.72 4.61 -1.01
CA VAL A 278 -12.88 4.62 0.45
C VAL A 278 -14.22 4.02 0.92
N ALA A 279 -15.27 4.12 0.14
CA ALA A 279 -16.58 3.55 0.47
C ALA A 279 -16.59 2.00 0.58
N VAL A 280 -15.61 1.31 0.01
CA VAL A 280 -15.55 -0.16 -0.04
C VAL A 280 -14.30 -0.74 0.64
N THR A 281 -13.46 0.10 1.24
CA THR A 281 -12.22 -0.33 1.89
C THR A 281 -12.24 -0.24 3.42
N ALA A 282 -13.43 -0.35 4.02
CA ALA A 282 -13.54 -0.46 5.48
C ALA A 282 -12.84 -1.74 5.99
N PRO A 283 -12.35 -1.74 7.24
CA PRO A 283 -12.36 -0.68 8.26
C PRO A 283 -11.26 0.37 8.06
N TYR A 284 -11.34 1.47 8.80
CA TYR A 284 -10.55 2.69 8.54
C TYR A 284 -9.49 2.96 9.60
N MET A 285 -8.57 3.87 9.26
CA MET A 285 -7.35 4.25 9.97
C MET A 285 -6.28 3.16 9.94
N HIS A 286 -5.07 3.53 10.34
CA HIS A 286 -3.91 2.63 10.33
C HIS A 286 -4.11 1.34 11.12
N ASN A 287 -4.97 1.35 12.13
CA ASN A 287 -5.26 0.21 13.03
C ASN A 287 -6.67 -0.39 12.84
N GLY A 288 -7.42 0.03 11.81
CA GLY A 288 -8.75 -0.50 11.52
C GLY A 288 -9.80 -0.26 12.61
N VAL A 289 -9.64 0.79 13.44
CA VAL A 289 -10.50 1.02 14.61
C VAL A 289 -11.93 1.44 14.25
N PHE A 290 -12.11 2.14 13.13
CA PHE A 290 -13.43 2.61 12.69
C PHE A 290 -14.01 1.70 11.61
N LYS A 291 -15.21 1.19 11.85
CA LYS A 291 -15.88 0.26 10.92
C LYS A 291 -16.66 0.97 9.82
N GLU A 292 -17.05 2.20 10.04
CA GLU A 292 -17.92 3.00 9.16
C GLU A 292 -17.37 4.43 9.01
N LEU A 293 -17.79 5.10 7.91
CA LEU A 293 -17.45 6.51 7.62
C LEU A 293 -18.43 7.51 8.30
N ARG A 294 -18.96 7.19 9.44
CA ARG A 294 -19.93 8.04 10.17
C ARG A 294 -19.39 8.48 11.50
#